data_cacc7683f3dc67edba43d3f025d7aebb
#
_entry.id   cacc7683f3dc67edba43d3f025d7aebb
#
_cell.length_a   1.000
_cell.length_b   1.000
_cell.length_c   1.000
_cell.angle_alpha   90.00
_cell.angle_beta   90.00
_cell.angle_gamma   90.00
#
_symmetry.space_group_name_H-M   'P 1'
#
loop_
_entity.id
_entity.type
_entity.pdbx_description
1 polymer ?
#
loop_
_entity_poly.entity_id
_entity_poly.type
_entity_poly.pdbx_seq_one_letter_code
_entity_poly.pdbx_strand_id
1 'polypeptide(L)'
;MCALDPPRCIAADARIGALATPVLEYLLTDNAAVPLIVLSPTREPVETINSVMRRAGEAVHCTWISATRDLGDALAQLKPELLVCAQINHDELKNAAGMRDRLAPQVPLIYLAEQVSEASLLTGMQLGARDVVSPTNHARLQAVLARELRSFRLERALESTIQSARDYRRQLETVLQRSADAIAQVQEGILVDANEAWLELYGFENPDAIVGQPFMDSFDVASHSALKGALVACLQGRWSDHTLRAAAQLADGSQ
;
A
#
# COMPACT_ATOMS: atom_id res chain seq x y z
N MET A 1 -3.77 44.43 -28.07
CA MET A 1 -2.49 43.79 -28.42
C MET A 1 -1.82 43.46 -27.11
N CYS A 2 -2.29 42.36 -26.45
CA CYS A 2 -1.65 41.82 -25.26
C CYS A 2 -0.87 40.58 -25.69
N ALA A 3 0.45 40.67 -25.60
CA ALA A 3 1.30 39.51 -25.75
C ALA A 3 1.16 38.63 -24.51
N LEU A 4 0.54 37.50 -24.66
CA LEU A 4 0.59 36.45 -23.67
C LEU A 4 1.91 35.69 -23.88
N ASP A 5 2.72 35.63 -22.84
CA ASP A 5 3.93 34.79 -22.79
C ASP A 5 3.57 33.33 -23.04
N PRO A 6 4.42 32.57 -23.75
CA PRO A 6 4.12 31.19 -24.08
C PRO A 6 4.12 30.29 -22.84
N PRO A 7 3.14 29.37 -22.67
CA PRO A 7 3.15 28.42 -21.59
C PRO A 7 4.40 27.53 -21.70
N ARG A 8 5.13 27.40 -20.60
CA ARG A 8 6.28 26.49 -20.47
C ARG A 8 5.77 25.05 -20.33
N CYS A 9 6.00 24.24 -21.34
CA CYS A 9 5.91 22.77 -21.18
C CYS A 9 6.90 22.33 -20.08
N ILE A 10 6.40 21.86 -18.95
CA ILE A 10 7.23 21.26 -17.93
C ILE A 10 7.45 19.80 -18.34
N ALA A 11 8.63 19.49 -18.87
CA ALA A 11 9.10 18.13 -18.99
C ALA A 11 9.28 17.58 -17.57
N ALA A 12 8.49 16.59 -17.19
CA ALA A 12 8.65 15.87 -15.94
C ALA A 12 9.93 15.02 -16.05
N ASP A 13 11.03 15.57 -15.54
CA ASP A 13 12.28 14.81 -15.33
C ASP A 13 12.03 13.86 -14.14
N ALA A 14 11.56 12.67 -14.46
CA ALA A 14 11.31 11.61 -13.47
C ALA A 14 12.65 11.11 -12.93
N ARG A 15 13.16 11.73 -11.88
CA ARG A 15 14.20 11.16 -11.05
C ARG A 15 13.60 9.99 -10.26
N ILE A 16 13.72 8.79 -10.81
CA ILE A 16 13.33 7.50 -10.20
C ILE A 16 14.14 7.18 -8.92
N GLY A 17 15.03 8.06 -8.48
CA GLY A 17 15.93 7.86 -7.33
C GLY A 17 15.31 7.98 -5.93
N ALA A 18 14.11 8.56 -5.78
CA ALA A 18 13.57 8.88 -4.45
C ALA A 18 12.51 7.88 -3.91
N LEU A 19 12.05 6.92 -4.74
CA LEU A 19 10.99 5.99 -4.35
C LEU A 19 11.49 4.70 -3.65
N ALA A 20 12.80 4.47 -3.63
CA ALA A 20 13.38 3.25 -3.03
C ALA A 20 13.67 3.39 -1.53
N THR A 21 13.67 4.60 -0.98
CA THR A 21 14.12 4.88 0.40
C THR A 21 13.25 4.26 1.50
N PRO A 22 11.91 4.34 1.50
CA PRO A 22 11.14 3.79 2.62
C PRO A 22 11.11 2.25 2.66
N VAL A 23 11.17 1.58 1.50
CA VAL A 23 11.19 0.10 1.44
C VAL A 23 12.57 -0.43 1.84
N LEU A 24 13.64 0.26 1.43
CA LEU A 24 15.00 -0.11 1.79
C LEU A 24 15.29 0.19 3.28
N GLU A 25 14.77 1.29 3.81
CA GLU A 25 14.88 1.63 5.23
C GLU A 25 14.15 0.61 6.10
N TYR A 26 12.99 0.13 5.69
CA TYR A 26 12.24 -0.91 6.39
C TYR A 26 12.96 -2.27 6.36
N LEU A 27 13.66 -2.59 5.27
CA LEU A 27 14.48 -3.80 5.15
C LEU A 27 15.85 -3.69 5.88
N LEU A 28 16.35 -2.47 6.12
CA LEU A 28 17.63 -2.22 6.79
C LEU A 28 17.50 -1.97 8.29
N THR A 29 16.28 -1.77 8.84
CA THR A 29 16.04 -1.70 10.30
C THR A 29 15.94 -3.09 10.95
N ASP A 30 16.56 -4.09 10.36
CA ASP A 30 16.53 -5.52 10.75
C ASP A 30 17.20 -5.84 12.10
N ASN A 31 17.51 -4.83 12.92
CA ASN A 31 18.12 -5.04 14.24
C ASN A 31 17.18 -4.65 15.42
N ALA A 32 15.94 -4.25 15.17
CA ALA A 32 14.97 -4.01 16.23
C ALA A 32 14.32 -5.34 16.64
N ALA A 33 14.34 -5.63 17.95
CA ALA A 33 13.70 -6.83 18.48
C ALA A 33 12.21 -6.87 18.13
N VAL A 34 11.77 -7.99 17.54
CA VAL A 34 10.38 -8.19 17.07
C VAL A 34 9.42 -8.21 18.24
N PRO A 35 8.42 -7.32 18.31
CA PRO A 35 7.47 -7.30 19.42
C PRO A 35 6.47 -8.45 19.31
N LEU A 36 6.47 -9.34 20.28
CA LEU A 36 5.54 -10.46 20.42
C LEU A 36 4.70 -10.31 21.69
N ILE A 37 3.45 -10.71 21.64
CA ILE A 37 2.64 -10.92 22.83
C ILE A 37 2.51 -12.42 23.08
N VAL A 38 2.75 -12.83 24.33
CA VAL A 38 2.56 -14.20 24.77
C VAL A 38 1.52 -14.23 25.88
N LEU A 39 0.33 -14.73 25.57
CA LEU A 39 -0.74 -14.96 26.54
C LEU A 39 -0.61 -16.35 27.13
N SER A 40 -0.26 -16.44 28.39
CA SER A 40 -0.08 -17.72 29.10
C SER A 40 -0.16 -17.53 30.62
N PRO A 41 -0.74 -18.46 31.39
CA PRO A 41 -0.73 -18.38 32.85
C PRO A 41 0.70 -18.49 33.43
N THR A 42 1.64 -19.08 32.72
CA THR A 42 3.04 -19.22 33.15
C THR A 42 4.01 -18.52 32.21
N ARG A 43 5.26 -18.28 32.66
CA ARG A 43 6.31 -17.67 31.84
C ARG A 43 7.09 -18.66 30.96
N GLU A 44 6.89 -19.94 31.15
CA GLU A 44 7.62 -21.00 30.45
C GLU A 44 7.55 -20.87 28.92
N PRO A 45 6.38 -20.59 28.30
CA PRO A 45 6.29 -20.37 26.86
C PRO A 45 7.15 -19.20 26.37
N VAL A 46 7.27 -18.13 27.16
CA VAL A 46 8.11 -16.97 26.82
C VAL A 46 9.59 -17.36 26.71
N GLU A 47 10.07 -18.13 27.68
CA GLU A 47 11.45 -18.62 27.71
C GLU A 47 11.75 -19.55 26.52
N THR A 48 10.79 -20.42 26.21
CA THR A 48 10.86 -21.34 25.08
C THR A 48 10.95 -20.55 23.76
N ILE A 49 10.04 -19.58 23.53
CA ILE A 49 10.03 -18.76 22.32
C ILE A 49 11.33 -17.98 22.19
N ASN A 50 11.76 -17.29 23.25
CA ASN A 50 13.01 -16.54 23.25
C ASN A 50 14.23 -17.42 22.92
N SER A 51 14.29 -18.63 23.48
CA SER A 51 15.37 -19.58 23.21
C SER A 51 15.37 -20.05 21.75
N VAL A 52 14.19 -20.39 21.23
CA VAL A 52 14.01 -20.90 19.86
C VAL A 52 14.33 -19.81 18.83
N MET A 53 13.84 -18.60 19.02
CA MET A 53 14.04 -17.50 18.08
C MET A 53 15.47 -16.97 18.11
N ARG A 54 16.12 -16.94 19.29
CA ARG A 54 17.54 -16.59 19.40
C ARG A 54 18.44 -17.56 18.64
N ARG A 55 18.12 -18.87 18.67
CA ARG A 55 18.87 -19.87 17.88
C ARG A 55 18.66 -19.68 16.38
N ALA A 56 17.54 -19.10 15.97
CA ALA A 56 17.28 -18.73 14.58
C ALA A 56 18.00 -17.45 14.13
N GLY A 57 18.64 -16.73 15.04
CA GLY A 57 19.26 -15.43 14.77
C GLY A 57 18.26 -14.26 14.80
N GLU A 58 17.02 -14.50 15.20
CA GLU A 58 15.97 -13.50 15.29
C GLU A 58 15.87 -12.94 16.71
N ALA A 59 16.05 -11.63 16.87
CA ALA A 59 15.85 -10.97 18.15
C ALA A 59 14.36 -10.71 18.36
N VAL A 60 13.77 -11.26 19.43
CA VAL A 60 12.37 -11.05 19.77
C VAL A 60 12.22 -10.37 21.12
N HIS A 61 11.22 -9.51 21.27
CA HIS A 61 10.80 -8.90 22.53
C HIS A 61 9.43 -9.43 22.91
N CYS A 62 9.42 -10.44 23.81
CA CYS A 62 8.18 -11.07 24.24
C CYS A 62 7.58 -10.31 25.43
N THR A 63 6.40 -9.73 25.24
CA THR A 63 5.58 -9.21 26.32
C THR A 63 4.67 -10.32 26.85
N TRP A 64 4.88 -10.70 28.08
CA TRP A 64 4.07 -11.72 28.75
C TRP A 64 2.80 -11.13 29.36
N ILE A 65 1.67 -11.78 29.10
CA ILE A 65 0.36 -11.47 29.65
C ILE A 65 -0.20 -12.72 30.30
N SER A 66 -0.55 -12.59 31.58
CA SER A 66 -1.04 -13.74 32.35
C SER A 66 -2.54 -13.96 32.27
N ALA A 67 -3.31 -12.96 31.86
CA ALA A 67 -4.77 -13.04 31.82
C ALA A 67 -5.33 -12.35 30.57
N THR A 68 -6.37 -12.95 29.99
CA THR A 68 -7.02 -12.47 28.75
C THR A 68 -7.58 -11.05 28.88
N ARG A 69 -7.99 -10.62 30.08
CA ARG A 69 -8.51 -9.26 30.35
C ARG A 69 -7.51 -8.14 29.98
N ASP A 70 -6.20 -8.41 30.13
CA ASP A 70 -5.14 -7.43 29.91
C ASP A 70 -4.67 -7.42 28.44
N LEU A 71 -5.14 -8.39 27.62
CA LEU A 71 -4.74 -8.58 26.23
C LEU A 71 -5.18 -7.40 25.34
N GLY A 72 -6.36 -6.83 25.59
CA GLY A 72 -6.90 -5.74 24.77
C GLY A 72 -6.01 -4.51 24.82
N ASP A 73 -5.60 -4.09 26.00
CA ASP A 73 -4.72 -2.94 26.19
C ASP A 73 -3.35 -3.19 25.58
N ALA A 74 -2.82 -4.39 25.74
CA ALA A 74 -1.54 -4.76 25.17
C ALA A 74 -1.55 -4.77 23.63
N LEU A 75 -2.60 -5.29 22.99
CA LEU A 75 -2.75 -5.26 21.53
C LEU A 75 -2.80 -3.83 20.99
N ALA A 76 -3.51 -2.93 21.69
CA ALA A 76 -3.64 -1.53 21.29
C ALA A 76 -2.33 -0.74 21.44
N GLN A 77 -1.59 -0.97 22.54
CA GLN A 77 -0.41 -0.17 22.89
C GLN A 77 0.88 -0.67 22.24
N LEU A 78 1.09 -1.99 22.19
CA LEU A 78 2.37 -2.58 21.81
C LEU A 78 2.52 -2.83 20.30
N LYS A 79 1.41 -2.84 19.55
CA LYS A 79 1.38 -3.13 18.11
C LYS A 79 2.23 -4.37 17.75
N PRO A 80 1.92 -5.54 18.33
CA PRO A 80 2.73 -6.74 18.16
C PRO A 80 2.72 -7.22 16.71
N GLU A 81 3.77 -7.93 16.32
CA GLU A 81 3.85 -8.61 15.03
C GLU A 81 3.31 -10.04 15.09
N LEU A 82 3.16 -10.60 16.29
CA LEU A 82 2.62 -11.95 16.52
C LEU A 82 1.98 -12.05 17.91
N LEU A 83 0.88 -12.77 17.99
CA LEU A 83 0.23 -13.18 19.23
C LEU A 83 0.41 -14.69 19.40
N VAL A 84 0.94 -15.10 20.53
CA VAL A 84 1.07 -16.51 20.91
C VAL A 84 0.19 -16.79 22.13
N CYS A 85 -0.69 -17.75 22.03
CA CYS A 85 -1.51 -18.23 23.14
C CYS A 85 -1.03 -19.62 23.57
N ALA A 86 -0.77 -19.81 24.84
CA ALA A 86 -0.26 -21.05 25.39
C ALA A 86 -0.92 -21.41 26.73
N GLN A 87 -1.13 -22.70 26.98
CA GLN A 87 -1.65 -23.20 28.26
C GLN A 87 -2.98 -22.55 28.68
N ILE A 88 -3.83 -22.18 27.72
CA ILE A 88 -5.15 -21.60 27.95
C ILE A 88 -6.24 -22.55 27.45
N ASN A 89 -7.42 -22.40 28.04
CA ASN A 89 -8.57 -23.23 27.65
C ASN A 89 -9.23 -22.70 26.36
N HIS A 90 -10.22 -23.46 25.87
CA HIS A 90 -10.92 -23.14 24.63
C HIS A 90 -11.63 -21.78 24.66
N ASP A 91 -12.28 -21.43 25.77
CA ASP A 91 -13.02 -20.18 25.89
C ASP A 91 -12.07 -18.98 25.97
N GLU A 92 -10.94 -19.13 26.64
CA GLU A 92 -9.90 -18.11 26.68
C GLU A 92 -9.26 -17.90 25.29
N LEU A 93 -9.00 -18.98 24.53
CA LEU A 93 -8.50 -18.89 23.17
C LEU A 93 -9.49 -18.18 22.26
N LYS A 94 -10.78 -18.52 22.37
CA LYS A 94 -11.86 -17.87 21.62
C LYS A 94 -11.94 -16.38 21.94
N ASN A 95 -11.86 -16.02 23.22
CA ASN A 95 -11.86 -14.63 23.66
C ASN A 95 -10.63 -13.87 23.16
N ALA A 96 -9.45 -14.46 23.23
CA ALA A 96 -8.20 -13.89 22.72
C ALA A 96 -8.26 -13.67 21.20
N ALA A 97 -8.75 -14.65 20.45
CA ALA A 97 -8.96 -14.53 19.02
C ALA A 97 -9.95 -13.42 18.67
N GLY A 98 -11.09 -13.36 19.38
CA GLY A 98 -12.08 -12.31 19.17
C GLY A 98 -11.58 -10.90 19.51
N MET A 99 -10.70 -10.74 20.50
CA MET A 99 -10.04 -9.47 20.79
C MET A 99 -9.06 -9.09 19.69
N ARG A 100 -8.21 -10.03 19.25
CA ARG A 100 -7.29 -9.84 18.15
C ARG A 100 -8.04 -9.40 16.88
N ASP A 101 -9.11 -10.09 16.51
CA ASP A 101 -9.89 -9.77 15.30
C ASP A 101 -10.49 -8.36 15.31
N ARG A 102 -10.81 -7.83 16.50
CA ARG A 102 -11.36 -6.48 16.64
C ARG A 102 -10.29 -5.39 16.70
N LEU A 103 -9.17 -5.65 17.38
CA LEU A 103 -8.17 -4.62 17.68
C LEU A 103 -6.93 -4.67 16.79
N ALA A 104 -6.58 -5.86 16.31
CA ALA A 104 -5.40 -6.09 15.50
C ALA A 104 -5.62 -7.27 14.53
N PRO A 105 -6.57 -7.19 13.59
CA PRO A 105 -6.99 -8.30 12.74
C PRO A 105 -5.86 -8.87 11.87
N GLN A 106 -4.85 -8.08 11.58
CA GLN A 106 -3.71 -8.47 10.76
C GLN A 106 -2.69 -9.32 11.55
N VAL A 107 -2.67 -9.20 12.90
CA VAL A 107 -1.69 -9.90 13.72
C VAL A 107 -1.97 -11.41 13.73
N PRO A 108 -1.03 -12.24 13.26
CA PRO A 108 -1.22 -13.68 13.28
C PRO A 108 -1.28 -14.21 14.72
N LEU A 109 -2.15 -15.19 14.96
CA LEU A 109 -2.28 -15.88 16.22
C LEU A 109 -1.76 -17.32 16.07
N ILE A 110 -0.84 -17.71 16.94
CA ILE A 110 -0.34 -19.08 17.05
C ILE A 110 -0.81 -19.67 18.39
N TYR A 111 -1.36 -20.88 18.33
CA TYR A 111 -1.74 -21.60 19.53
C TYR A 111 -0.71 -22.67 19.88
N LEU A 112 -0.17 -22.62 21.10
CA LEU A 112 0.73 -23.65 21.62
C LEU A 112 -0.08 -24.65 22.44
N ALA A 113 -0.26 -25.86 21.89
CA ALA A 113 -0.91 -26.97 22.55
C ALA A 113 0.12 -27.99 23.03
N GLU A 114 -0.02 -28.48 24.26
CA GLU A 114 0.89 -29.52 24.80
C GLU A 114 0.90 -30.77 23.93
N GLN A 115 -0.28 -31.21 23.50
CA GLN A 115 -0.46 -32.29 22.55
C GLN A 115 -1.15 -31.81 21.31
N VAL A 116 -0.48 -31.96 20.17
CA VAL A 116 -1.04 -31.61 18.86
C VAL A 116 -1.72 -32.86 18.29
N SER A 117 -3.04 -32.83 18.26
CA SER A 117 -3.91 -33.81 17.62
C SER A 117 -4.66 -33.15 16.46
N GLU A 118 -5.26 -33.96 15.58
CA GLU A 118 -6.11 -33.42 14.51
C GLU A 118 -7.26 -32.58 15.08
N ALA A 119 -7.83 -33.00 16.21
CA ALA A 119 -8.89 -32.24 16.87
C ALA A 119 -8.41 -30.88 17.40
N SER A 120 -7.24 -30.82 18.03
CA SER A 120 -6.67 -29.54 18.52
C SER A 120 -6.27 -28.61 17.39
N LEU A 121 -5.76 -29.16 16.27
CA LEU A 121 -5.48 -28.42 15.06
C LEU A 121 -6.75 -27.79 14.47
N LEU A 122 -7.79 -28.61 14.26
CA LEU A 122 -9.06 -28.15 13.73
C LEU A 122 -9.68 -27.08 14.61
N THR A 123 -9.73 -27.31 15.91
CA THR A 123 -10.27 -26.36 16.89
C THR A 123 -9.49 -25.04 16.89
N GLY A 124 -8.17 -25.08 16.92
CA GLY A 124 -7.32 -23.89 16.88
C GLY A 124 -7.55 -23.07 15.61
N MET A 125 -7.58 -23.74 14.44
CA MET A 125 -7.82 -23.06 13.16
C MET A 125 -9.23 -22.47 13.07
N GLN A 126 -10.26 -23.17 13.55
CA GLN A 126 -11.64 -22.67 13.59
C GLN A 126 -11.77 -21.41 14.47
N LEU A 127 -10.95 -21.28 15.50
CA LEU A 127 -10.87 -20.10 16.36
C LEU A 127 -9.95 -19.02 15.82
N GLY A 128 -9.43 -19.17 14.60
CA GLY A 128 -8.64 -18.16 13.91
C GLY A 128 -7.15 -18.20 14.21
N ALA A 129 -6.63 -19.28 14.80
CA ALA A 129 -5.19 -19.48 14.86
C ALA A 129 -4.64 -19.83 13.45
N ARG A 130 -3.49 -19.26 13.09
CA ARG A 130 -2.79 -19.55 11.82
C ARG A 130 -2.14 -20.93 11.83
N ASP A 131 -1.70 -21.38 13.00
CA ASP A 131 -1.16 -22.73 13.21
C ASP A 131 -1.29 -23.14 14.69
N VAL A 132 -1.21 -24.45 14.93
CA VAL A 132 -1.16 -25.04 16.28
C VAL A 132 0.12 -25.86 16.39
N VAL A 133 0.93 -25.56 17.39
CA VAL A 133 2.27 -26.15 17.54
C VAL A 133 2.48 -26.63 18.96
N SER A 134 3.21 -27.75 19.12
CA SER A 134 3.68 -28.17 20.44
C SER A 134 4.91 -27.37 20.88
N PRO A 135 4.93 -26.85 22.11
CA PRO A 135 6.11 -26.13 22.64
C PRO A 135 7.34 -27.04 22.74
N THR A 136 7.17 -28.35 22.80
CA THR A 136 8.26 -29.35 22.87
C THR A 136 8.93 -29.59 21.52
N ASN A 137 8.25 -29.33 20.41
CA ASN A 137 8.82 -29.44 19.07
C ASN A 137 9.46 -28.10 18.65
N HIS A 138 10.66 -27.84 19.16
CA HIS A 138 11.36 -26.57 18.93
C HIS A 138 11.63 -26.27 17.45
N ALA A 139 11.93 -27.31 16.65
CA ALA A 139 12.19 -27.10 15.21
C ALA A 139 10.94 -26.64 14.47
N ARG A 140 9.78 -27.25 14.73
CA ARG A 140 8.50 -26.84 14.14
C ARG A 140 8.07 -25.47 14.67
N LEU A 141 8.21 -25.23 15.97
CA LEU A 141 7.90 -23.96 16.60
C LEU A 141 8.69 -22.82 15.92
N GLN A 142 9.99 -22.99 15.75
CA GLN A 142 10.86 -22.03 15.06
C GLN A 142 10.37 -21.79 13.63
N ALA A 143 10.13 -22.84 12.87
CA ALA A 143 9.72 -22.72 11.47
C ALA A 143 8.38 -22.00 11.32
N VAL A 144 7.41 -22.28 12.20
CA VAL A 144 6.10 -21.64 12.18
C VAL A 144 6.20 -20.16 12.58
N LEU A 145 6.87 -19.84 13.69
CA LEU A 145 7.04 -18.45 14.12
C LEU A 145 7.74 -17.61 13.04
N ALA A 146 8.85 -18.12 12.49
CA ALA A 146 9.60 -17.40 11.43
C ALA A 146 8.77 -17.23 10.16
N ARG A 147 7.96 -18.23 9.77
CA ARG A 147 7.05 -18.17 8.62
C ARG A 147 6.01 -17.07 8.81
N GLU A 148 5.32 -17.08 9.96
CA GLU A 148 4.23 -16.15 10.23
C GLU A 148 4.73 -14.71 10.37
N LEU A 149 5.88 -14.50 11.02
CA LEU A 149 6.50 -13.19 11.10
C LEU A 149 6.89 -12.65 9.72
N ARG A 150 7.48 -13.50 8.87
CA ARG A 150 7.84 -13.11 7.50
C ARG A 150 6.59 -12.77 6.68
N SER A 151 5.54 -13.58 6.78
CA SER A 151 4.26 -13.33 6.08
C SER A 151 3.65 -12.01 6.53
N PHE A 152 3.55 -11.77 7.83
CA PHE A 152 3.02 -10.54 8.40
C PHE A 152 3.79 -9.29 7.93
N ARG A 153 5.12 -9.34 7.96
CA ARG A 153 5.97 -8.24 7.51
C ARG A 153 5.80 -7.95 6.03
N LEU A 154 5.71 -9.01 5.21
CA LEU A 154 5.50 -8.88 3.78
C LEU A 154 4.12 -8.28 3.45
N GLU A 155 3.06 -8.76 4.11
CA GLU A 155 1.70 -8.23 3.96
C GLU A 155 1.65 -6.74 4.34
N ARG A 156 2.28 -6.36 5.46
CA ARG A 156 2.35 -4.97 5.92
C ARG A 156 3.16 -4.07 4.99
N ALA A 157 4.28 -4.55 4.47
CA ALA A 157 5.09 -3.82 3.49
C ALA A 157 4.31 -3.58 2.20
N LEU A 158 3.58 -4.60 1.72
CA LEU A 158 2.72 -4.48 0.54
C LEU A 158 1.60 -3.45 0.75
N GLU A 159 0.91 -3.52 1.88
CA GLU A 159 -0.15 -2.56 2.24
C GLU A 159 0.38 -1.11 2.30
N SER A 160 1.53 -0.91 2.95
CA SER A 160 2.20 0.39 3.02
C SER A 160 2.57 0.91 1.63
N THR A 161 3.07 0.04 0.76
CA THR A 161 3.43 0.41 -0.63
C THR A 161 2.21 0.81 -1.44
N ILE A 162 1.13 0.03 -1.35
CA ILE A 162 -0.14 0.34 -2.02
C ILE A 162 -0.72 1.67 -1.53
N GLN A 163 -0.68 1.90 -0.21
CA GLN A 163 -1.19 3.15 0.36
C GLN A 163 -0.36 4.35 -0.11
N SER A 164 0.97 4.24 -0.08
CA SER A 164 1.87 5.28 -0.58
C SER A 164 1.61 5.59 -2.07
N ALA A 165 1.43 4.56 -2.89
CA ALA A 165 1.13 4.74 -4.31
C ALA A 165 -0.21 5.48 -4.53
N ARG A 166 -1.23 5.16 -3.72
CA ARG A 166 -2.53 5.87 -3.76
C ARG A 166 -2.41 7.33 -3.34
N ASP A 167 -1.62 7.61 -2.32
CA ASP A 167 -1.42 8.97 -1.82
C ASP A 167 -0.64 9.83 -2.83
N TYR A 168 0.41 9.28 -3.44
CA TYR A 168 1.13 9.94 -4.54
C TYR A 168 0.23 10.23 -5.74
N ARG A 169 -0.62 9.26 -6.11
CA ARG A 169 -1.57 9.47 -7.20
C ARG A 169 -2.53 10.61 -6.91
N ARG A 170 -3.12 10.66 -5.69
CA ARG A 170 -4.01 11.75 -5.27
C ARG A 170 -3.32 13.11 -5.25
N GLN A 171 -2.06 13.15 -4.78
CA GLN A 171 -1.27 14.37 -4.80
C GLN A 171 -1.04 14.86 -6.23
N LEU A 172 -0.66 13.96 -7.14
CA LEU A 172 -0.45 14.29 -8.54
C LEU A 172 -1.74 14.79 -9.19
N GLU A 173 -2.86 14.10 -9.01
CA GLU A 173 -4.18 14.52 -9.49
C GLU A 173 -4.54 15.93 -8.97
N THR A 174 -4.30 16.18 -7.67
CA THR A 174 -4.54 17.51 -7.08
C THR A 174 -3.69 18.60 -7.70
N VAL A 175 -2.41 18.33 -7.96
CA VAL A 175 -1.49 19.29 -8.60
C VAL A 175 -1.92 19.56 -10.04
N LEU A 176 -2.26 18.53 -10.79
CA LEU A 176 -2.73 18.67 -12.18
C LEU A 176 -4.04 19.48 -12.26
N GLN A 177 -5.01 19.18 -11.38
CA GLN A 177 -6.29 19.88 -11.36
C GLN A 177 -6.17 21.36 -10.97
N ARG A 178 -5.20 21.70 -10.12
CA ARG A 178 -4.96 23.10 -9.69
C ARG A 178 -3.95 23.83 -10.55
N SER A 179 -3.43 23.22 -11.59
CA SER A 179 -2.53 23.91 -12.52
C SER A 179 -3.26 25.02 -13.25
N ALA A 180 -2.60 26.17 -13.40
CA ALA A 180 -3.09 27.24 -14.26
C ALA A 180 -2.92 26.92 -15.75
N ASP A 181 -2.07 25.93 -16.09
CA ASP A 181 -1.90 25.46 -17.45
C ASP A 181 -3.06 24.50 -17.80
N ALA A 182 -3.59 24.63 -19.01
CA ALA A 182 -4.59 23.71 -19.56
C ALA A 182 -3.94 22.36 -19.86
N ILE A 183 -4.30 21.35 -19.09
CA ILE A 183 -3.73 20.01 -19.19
C ILE A 183 -4.84 19.01 -19.54
N ALA A 184 -4.57 18.20 -20.58
CA ALA A 184 -5.45 17.08 -20.94
C ALA A 184 -4.65 15.78 -21.09
N GLN A 185 -5.27 14.67 -20.71
CA GLN A 185 -4.75 13.34 -20.93
C GLN A 185 -5.38 12.74 -22.18
N VAL A 186 -4.52 12.27 -23.09
CA VAL A 186 -4.93 11.66 -24.35
C VAL A 186 -4.45 10.22 -24.40
N GLN A 187 -5.35 9.29 -24.68
CA GLN A 187 -5.04 7.89 -24.90
C GLN A 187 -5.58 7.47 -26.26
N GLU A 188 -4.71 6.90 -27.11
CA GLU A 188 -5.06 6.47 -28.47
C GLU A 188 -5.73 7.56 -29.32
N GLY A 189 -5.42 8.84 -29.06
CA GLY A 189 -5.99 9.98 -29.76
C GLY A 189 -7.35 10.45 -29.20
N ILE A 190 -7.81 9.90 -28.09
CA ILE A 190 -9.07 10.23 -27.42
C ILE A 190 -8.77 10.92 -26.10
N LEU A 191 -9.54 11.96 -25.79
CA LEU A 191 -9.49 12.63 -24.49
C LEU A 191 -10.08 11.72 -23.41
N VAL A 192 -9.28 11.44 -22.36
CA VAL A 192 -9.70 10.60 -21.25
C VAL A 192 -9.86 11.39 -19.95
N ASP A 193 -9.16 12.52 -19.84
CA ASP A 193 -9.26 13.43 -18.69
C ASP A 193 -8.74 14.83 -19.05
N ALA A 194 -9.20 15.86 -18.36
CA ALA A 194 -8.68 17.22 -18.45
C ALA A 194 -8.90 18.00 -17.15
N ASN A 195 -8.01 18.95 -16.88
CA ASN A 195 -8.14 19.81 -15.71
C ASN A 195 -9.09 21.00 -15.96
N GLU A 196 -9.42 21.69 -14.87
CA GLU A 196 -10.33 22.84 -14.89
C GLU A 196 -9.87 23.94 -15.87
N ALA A 197 -8.56 24.23 -15.93
CA ALA A 197 -8.01 25.21 -16.86
C ALA A 197 -8.20 24.82 -18.33
N TRP A 198 -8.18 23.53 -18.66
CA TRP A 198 -8.52 23.03 -20.01
C TRP A 198 -9.99 23.27 -20.33
N LEU A 199 -10.90 22.94 -19.40
CA LEU A 199 -12.33 23.13 -19.59
C LEU A 199 -12.68 24.60 -19.80
N GLU A 200 -12.12 25.49 -18.96
CA GLU A 200 -12.29 26.94 -19.10
C GLU A 200 -11.74 27.44 -20.44
N LEU A 201 -10.55 26.99 -20.85
CA LEU A 201 -9.92 27.41 -22.11
C LEU A 201 -10.78 27.07 -23.33
N TYR A 202 -11.38 25.87 -23.34
CA TYR A 202 -12.19 25.39 -24.45
C TYR A 202 -13.69 25.67 -24.31
N GLY A 203 -14.13 26.25 -23.19
CA GLY A 203 -15.52 26.63 -22.95
C GLY A 203 -16.44 25.48 -22.57
N PHE A 204 -15.92 24.44 -21.94
CA PHE A 204 -16.72 23.32 -21.45
C PHE A 204 -17.08 23.49 -19.97
N GLU A 205 -18.34 23.26 -19.61
CA GLU A 205 -18.82 23.32 -18.22
C GLU A 205 -18.57 22.01 -17.43
N ASN A 206 -18.43 20.87 -18.12
CA ASN A 206 -18.37 19.56 -17.49
C ASN A 206 -17.27 18.69 -18.12
N PRO A 207 -16.42 18.05 -17.32
CA PRO A 207 -15.44 17.06 -17.82
C PRO A 207 -16.06 15.91 -18.63
N ASP A 208 -17.26 15.46 -18.27
CA ASP A 208 -17.96 14.39 -18.99
C ASP A 208 -18.25 14.74 -20.45
N ALA A 209 -18.33 16.01 -20.78
CA ALA A 209 -18.59 16.47 -22.15
C ALA A 209 -17.41 16.22 -23.10
N ILE A 210 -16.18 16.10 -22.59
CA ILE A 210 -14.98 15.93 -23.40
C ILE A 210 -14.44 14.48 -23.39
N VAL A 211 -14.77 13.71 -22.37
CA VAL A 211 -14.31 12.32 -22.25
C VAL A 211 -14.87 11.49 -23.41
N GLY A 212 -13.97 10.79 -24.10
CA GLY A 212 -14.31 9.98 -25.27
C GLY A 212 -14.29 10.73 -26.60
N GLN A 213 -14.10 12.07 -26.61
CA GLN A 213 -13.96 12.82 -27.84
C GLN A 213 -12.56 12.68 -28.46
N PRO A 214 -12.45 12.69 -29.80
CA PRO A 214 -11.16 12.73 -30.46
C PRO A 214 -10.41 14.02 -30.11
N PHE A 215 -9.16 13.91 -29.65
CA PHE A 215 -8.33 15.07 -29.30
C PHE A 215 -8.19 16.06 -30.48
N MET A 216 -8.20 15.54 -31.71
CA MET A 216 -8.07 16.36 -32.91
C MET A 216 -9.23 17.35 -33.09
N ASP A 217 -10.43 17.00 -32.59
CA ASP A 217 -11.62 17.82 -32.76
C ASP A 217 -11.55 19.14 -31.93
N SER A 218 -10.62 19.19 -30.97
CA SER A 218 -10.32 20.41 -30.23
C SER A 218 -9.47 21.44 -31.00
N PHE A 219 -9.11 21.13 -32.27
CA PHE A 219 -8.20 21.97 -33.06
C PHE A 219 -8.70 22.14 -34.49
N ASP A 220 -8.34 23.26 -35.11
CA ASP A 220 -8.62 23.50 -36.51
C ASP A 220 -7.93 22.45 -37.42
N VAL A 221 -8.62 22.09 -38.49
CA VAL A 221 -8.21 21.05 -39.47
C VAL A 221 -6.81 21.35 -40.05
N ALA A 222 -6.48 22.62 -40.22
CA ALA A 222 -5.14 23.03 -40.73
C ALA A 222 -4.01 22.59 -39.75
N SER A 223 -4.29 22.48 -38.44
CA SER A 223 -3.34 22.08 -37.40
C SER A 223 -3.18 20.56 -37.27
N HIS A 224 -4.11 19.76 -37.80
CA HIS A 224 -4.17 18.30 -37.58
C HIS A 224 -2.90 17.56 -38.05
N SER A 225 -2.30 17.93 -39.20
CA SER A 225 -1.11 17.27 -39.69
C SER A 225 0.09 17.44 -38.75
N ALA A 226 0.27 18.67 -38.25
CA ALA A 226 1.34 18.99 -37.31
C ALA A 226 1.13 18.33 -35.94
N LEU A 227 -0.11 18.35 -35.44
CA LEU A 227 -0.49 17.68 -34.17
C LEU A 227 -0.29 16.18 -34.22
N LYS A 228 -0.69 15.50 -35.32
CA LYS A 228 -0.43 14.07 -35.52
C LYS A 228 1.06 13.75 -35.49
N GLY A 229 1.87 14.57 -36.17
CA GLY A 229 3.33 14.43 -36.15
C GLY A 229 3.91 14.58 -34.76
N ALA A 230 3.45 15.56 -34.00
CA ALA A 230 3.85 15.80 -32.63
C ALA A 230 3.47 14.64 -31.70
N LEU A 231 2.22 14.15 -31.77
CA LEU A 231 1.77 13.01 -30.96
C LEU A 231 2.58 11.74 -31.24
N VAL A 232 2.85 11.44 -32.50
CA VAL A 232 3.70 10.29 -32.86
C VAL A 232 5.12 10.47 -32.33
N ALA A 233 5.68 11.68 -32.40
CA ALA A 233 7.00 11.95 -31.86
C ALA A 233 7.05 11.84 -30.33
N CYS A 234 5.98 12.28 -29.62
CA CYS A 234 5.82 12.10 -28.18
C CYS A 234 5.78 10.62 -27.79
N LEU A 235 4.96 9.81 -28.47
CA LEU A 235 4.87 8.36 -28.23
C LEU A 235 6.20 7.63 -28.46
N GLN A 236 7.03 8.15 -29.36
CA GLN A 236 8.36 7.61 -29.65
C GLN A 236 9.46 8.17 -28.74
N GLY A 237 9.12 9.02 -27.76
CA GLY A 237 10.09 9.69 -26.88
C GLY A 237 11.03 10.66 -27.59
N ARG A 238 10.68 11.11 -28.80
CA ARG A 238 11.49 12.02 -29.63
C ARG A 238 11.04 13.49 -29.52
N TRP A 239 9.97 13.75 -28.76
CA TRP A 239 9.46 15.11 -28.52
C TRP A 239 9.92 15.56 -27.16
N SER A 240 11.00 16.32 -27.09
CA SER A 240 11.47 16.99 -25.89
C SER A 240 11.75 18.45 -26.21
N ASP A 241 11.38 19.34 -25.31
CA ASP A 241 11.64 20.78 -25.35
C ASP A 241 11.13 21.50 -26.62
N HIS A 242 10.12 20.93 -27.29
CA HIS A 242 9.51 21.54 -28.46
C HIS A 242 8.09 22.02 -28.14
N THR A 243 7.75 23.19 -28.66
CA THR A 243 6.39 23.74 -28.62
C THR A 243 5.78 23.71 -30.01
N LEU A 244 4.51 23.35 -30.10
CA LEU A 244 3.72 23.41 -31.32
C LEU A 244 2.66 24.52 -31.14
N ARG A 245 2.52 25.40 -32.14
CA ARG A 245 1.39 26.32 -32.20
C ARG A 245 0.27 25.70 -33.03
N ALA A 246 -0.90 25.60 -32.45
CA ALA A 246 -2.09 25.11 -33.11
C ALA A 246 -3.26 26.06 -32.82
N ALA A 247 -4.16 26.22 -33.76
CA ALA A 247 -5.40 26.96 -33.54
C ALA A 247 -6.39 26.03 -32.83
N ALA A 248 -6.90 26.49 -31.67
CA ALA A 248 -7.92 25.78 -30.92
C ALA A 248 -9.31 26.07 -31.53
N GLN A 249 -10.19 25.07 -31.46
CA GLN A 249 -11.60 25.21 -31.78
C GLN A 249 -12.40 25.16 -30.46
N LEU A 250 -13.06 26.26 -30.13
CA LEU A 250 -13.82 26.37 -28.88
C LEU A 250 -15.18 25.66 -29.02
N ALA A 251 -15.81 25.34 -27.88
CA ALA A 251 -17.10 24.65 -27.84
C ALA A 251 -18.23 25.43 -28.56
N ASP A 252 -18.13 26.78 -28.62
CA ASP A 252 -19.06 27.65 -29.33
C ASP A 252 -18.77 27.78 -30.84
N GLY A 253 -17.75 27.08 -31.35
CA GLY A 253 -17.31 27.16 -32.75
C GLY A 253 -16.45 28.38 -33.10
N SER A 254 -16.05 29.20 -32.13
CA SER A 254 -15.09 30.28 -32.31
C SER A 254 -13.64 29.72 -32.31
N GLN A 255 -12.68 30.52 -32.88
CA GLN A 255 -11.26 30.18 -32.94
C GLN A 255 -10.43 31.13 -32.13
#